data_990e1ab946f56c11614861992928f4cc
#
_entry.id   990e1ab946f56c11614861992928f4cc
#
_cell.length_a   1.000
_cell.length_b   1.000
_cell.length_c   1.000
_cell.angle_alpha   90.00
_cell.angle_beta   90.00
_cell.angle_gamma   90.00
#
_symmetry.space_group_name_H-M   'P 1'
#
loop_
_entity.id
_entity.type
_entity.pdbx_description
1 polymer ?
#
loop_
_entity_poly.entity_id
_entity_poly.type
_entity_poly.pdbx_seq_one_letter_code
_entity_poly.pdbx_strand_id
1 'polypeptide(L)'
;MKLYHFTTLESFTKIWVTKTLKFSVYKNLNDSFEVNKYIDSLFAPGEFSDNFYQVLYKYKQISFALDSEEDGYKSPMMWGHYAHNENGVCIELDSEKFKIDENIFFGKVEYDYNVPFIPFDNRMLLDEPEIDSYIKDYQKDIFFIKHKHWEHENEYRLISKSEERLSIDDAVTKIYVYNKSSVNTKVVKHLVGDEVEIRFLIASQQSGGRRIGSASLDVFEKFNEKKPIHCSDSEKLRDRYGNLFLKCKD
;
A
#
# COMPACT_ATOMS: atom_id res chain seq x y z
N MET A 1 -13.02 2.44 -6.60
CA MET A 1 -12.67 1.85 -5.29
C MET A 1 -11.43 2.54 -4.76
N LYS A 2 -11.37 2.86 -3.42
CA LYS A 2 -10.20 3.51 -2.81
C LYS A 2 -9.10 2.49 -2.50
N LEU A 3 -7.89 2.84 -2.89
CA LEU A 3 -6.66 2.08 -2.62
C LEU A 3 -5.62 3.01 -1.98
N TYR A 4 -4.79 2.47 -1.10
CA TYR A 4 -3.76 3.22 -0.38
C TYR A 4 -2.38 2.64 -0.65
N HIS A 5 -1.47 3.48 -1.13
CA HIS A 5 -0.08 3.10 -1.38
C HIS A 5 0.85 3.82 -0.39
N PHE A 6 1.44 3.04 0.53
CA PHE A 6 2.38 3.54 1.51
C PHE A 6 3.81 3.50 0.95
N THR A 7 4.55 4.57 1.15
CA THR A 7 5.89 4.67 0.56
C THR A 7 6.80 5.62 1.34
N THR A 8 8.10 5.51 1.14
CA THR A 8 9.08 6.46 1.69
C THR A 8 8.95 7.81 1.00
N LEU A 9 9.44 8.89 1.64
CA LEU A 9 9.47 10.22 1.03
C LEU A 9 10.30 10.26 -0.26
N GLU A 10 11.41 9.53 -0.31
CA GLU A 10 12.25 9.43 -1.52
C GLU A 10 11.49 8.78 -2.67
N SER A 11 10.83 7.65 -2.42
CA SER A 11 10.02 6.97 -3.44
C SER A 11 8.83 7.83 -3.86
N PHE A 12 8.16 8.49 -2.90
CA PHE A 12 7.09 9.44 -3.20
C PHE A 12 7.51 10.53 -4.17
N THR A 13 8.70 11.12 -3.96
CA THR A 13 9.22 12.16 -4.86
C THR A 13 9.33 11.64 -6.30
N LYS A 14 9.86 10.42 -6.47
CA LYS A 14 9.96 9.78 -7.79
C LYS A 14 8.58 9.51 -8.41
N ILE A 15 7.66 8.97 -7.61
CA ILE A 15 6.28 8.69 -8.01
C ILE A 15 5.58 9.97 -8.45
N TRP A 16 5.70 11.03 -7.66
CA TRP A 16 5.03 12.30 -7.93
C TRP A 16 5.54 12.97 -9.22
N VAL A 17 6.85 12.98 -9.43
CA VAL A 17 7.45 13.57 -10.64
C VAL A 17 7.12 12.76 -11.90
N THR A 18 7.10 11.43 -11.79
CA THR A 18 6.82 10.57 -12.95
C THR A 18 5.34 10.28 -13.15
N LYS A 19 4.48 10.60 -12.17
CA LYS A 19 3.07 10.22 -12.10
C LYS A 19 2.84 8.72 -12.34
N THR A 20 3.79 7.88 -11.88
CA THR A 20 3.72 6.42 -12.06
C THR A 20 4.14 5.67 -10.82
N LEU A 21 3.51 4.51 -10.58
CA LEU A 21 3.97 3.49 -9.66
C LEU A 21 4.81 2.45 -10.42
N LYS A 22 5.93 2.05 -9.84
CA LYS A 22 6.77 1.00 -10.40
C LYS A 22 6.30 -0.36 -9.91
N PHE A 23 6.17 -1.32 -10.83
CA PHE A 23 6.01 -2.72 -10.47
C PHE A 23 7.29 -3.26 -9.84
N SER A 24 7.21 -3.83 -8.66
CA SER A 24 8.31 -4.50 -7.96
C SER A 24 8.46 -5.92 -8.45
N VAL A 25 9.70 -6.35 -8.68
CA VAL A 25 9.98 -7.73 -9.09
C VAL A 25 9.53 -8.71 -8.01
N TYR A 26 8.81 -9.75 -8.41
CA TYR A 26 8.23 -10.75 -7.48
C TYR A 26 9.28 -11.38 -6.55
N LYS A 27 10.46 -11.65 -7.05
CA LYS A 27 11.60 -12.17 -6.26
C LYS A 27 12.01 -11.29 -5.07
N ASN A 28 11.69 -10.00 -5.10
CA ASN A 28 12.13 -9.02 -4.10
C ASN A 28 11.04 -8.69 -3.05
N LEU A 29 10.01 -9.50 -2.95
CA LEU A 29 8.97 -9.32 -1.94
C LEU A 29 9.50 -9.58 -0.54
N ASN A 30 8.91 -8.91 0.45
CA ASN A 30 9.29 -9.02 1.86
C ASN A 30 8.94 -10.39 2.47
N ASP A 31 7.89 -11.04 1.97
CA ASP A 31 7.45 -12.33 2.47
C ASP A 31 8.17 -13.47 1.76
N SER A 32 9.07 -14.13 2.48
CA SER A 32 9.81 -15.29 1.96
C SER A 32 8.92 -16.48 1.61
N PHE A 33 7.75 -16.62 2.26
CA PHE A 33 6.79 -17.68 1.94
C PHE A 33 6.07 -17.41 0.60
N GLU A 34 5.92 -16.15 0.22
CA GLU A 34 5.38 -15.81 -1.09
C GLU A 34 6.40 -16.07 -2.21
N VAL A 35 7.66 -15.65 -1.98
CA VAL A 35 8.73 -15.78 -2.97
C VAL A 35 9.11 -17.25 -3.21
N ASN A 36 9.06 -18.05 -2.16
CA ASN A 36 9.43 -19.46 -2.19
C ASN A 36 8.18 -20.36 -2.06
N LYS A 37 7.11 -20.06 -2.80
CA LYS A 37 5.95 -20.95 -2.83
C LYS A 37 6.39 -22.35 -3.23
N TYR A 38 6.15 -23.29 -2.34
CA TYR A 38 6.52 -24.67 -2.58
C TYR A 38 5.61 -25.29 -3.65
N ILE A 39 6.21 -25.72 -4.75
CA ILE A 39 5.58 -26.67 -5.65
C ILE A 39 5.47 -27.96 -4.86
N ASP A 40 4.38 -28.71 -5.02
CA ASP A 40 4.23 -30.02 -4.40
C ASP A 40 5.38 -30.93 -4.85
N SER A 41 6.42 -30.99 -4.02
CA SER A 41 7.73 -31.55 -4.36
C SER A 41 7.74 -33.08 -4.42
N LEU A 42 6.65 -33.75 -4.07
CA LEU A 42 6.55 -35.19 -4.23
C LEU A 42 6.65 -35.64 -5.70
N PHE A 43 6.47 -34.71 -6.63
CA PHE A 43 6.43 -34.98 -8.07
C PHE A 43 7.38 -34.14 -8.93
N ALA A 44 8.05 -33.14 -8.35
CA ALA A 44 8.90 -32.23 -9.14
C ALA A 44 10.40 -32.53 -8.89
N PRO A 45 11.14 -33.10 -9.86
CA PRO A 45 12.62 -33.17 -9.82
C PRO A 45 13.20 -31.75 -9.77
N GLY A 46 14.27 -31.55 -8.97
CA GLY A 46 14.84 -30.24 -8.68
C GLY A 46 15.21 -29.36 -9.88
N GLU A 47 15.59 -29.93 -11.01
CA GLU A 47 15.92 -29.20 -12.26
C GLU A 47 14.69 -28.52 -12.89
N PHE A 48 13.48 -29.03 -12.66
CA PHE A 48 12.26 -28.51 -13.28
C PHE A 48 11.63 -27.36 -12.50
N SER A 49 11.89 -27.27 -11.20
CA SER A 49 11.49 -26.10 -10.41
C SER A 49 12.20 -24.83 -10.90
N ASP A 50 13.41 -24.94 -11.41
CA ASP A 50 14.20 -23.80 -11.84
C ASP A 50 13.58 -23.07 -13.04
N ASN A 51 13.07 -23.80 -14.06
CA ASN A 51 12.42 -23.19 -15.23
C ASN A 51 11.14 -22.42 -14.81
N PHE A 52 10.30 -23.04 -13.99
CA PHE A 52 9.09 -22.39 -13.47
C PHE A 52 9.45 -21.09 -12.71
N TYR A 53 10.40 -21.15 -11.78
CA TYR A 53 10.80 -19.97 -11.02
C TYR A 53 11.46 -18.91 -11.89
N GLN A 54 12.20 -19.27 -12.93
CA GLN A 54 12.76 -18.30 -13.87
C GLN A 54 11.64 -17.52 -14.59
N VAL A 55 10.54 -18.18 -14.96
CA VAL A 55 9.39 -17.52 -15.57
C VAL A 55 8.61 -16.73 -14.53
N LEU A 56 8.33 -17.30 -13.35
CA LEU A 56 7.62 -16.64 -12.25
C LEU A 56 8.33 -15.34 -11.82
N TYR A 57 9.65 -15.33 -11.76
CA TYR A 57 10.41 -14.13 -11.36
C TYR A 57 10.43 -13.01 -12.41
N LYS A 58 9.90 -13.24 -13.62
CA LYS A 58 9.63 -12.17 -14.58
C LYS A 58 8.37 -11.37 -14.22
N TYR A 59 7.47 -11.94 -13.41
CA TYR A 59 6.32 -11.24 -12.91
C TYR A 59 6.70 -10.20 -11.87
N LYS A 60 5.94 -9.14 -11.83
CA LYS A 60 6.15 -7.97 -10.97
C LYS A 60 4.81 -7.57 -10.37
N GLN A 61 4.82 -6.92 -9.22
CA GLN A 61 3.60 -6.50 -8.56
C GLN A 61 3.64 -5.06 -8.05
N ILE A 62 2.46 -4.48 -7.95
CA ILE A 62 2.17 -3.30 -7.13
C ILE A 62 1.14 -3.72 -6.07
N SER A 63 1.45 -3.39 -4.83
CA SER A 63 0.59 -3.67 -3.68
C SER A 63 -0.05 -2.38 -3.15
N PHE A 64 -1.31 -2.49 -2.78
CA PHE A 64 -2.09 -1.44 -2.16
C PHE A 64 -2.78 -2.00 -0.91
N ALA A 65 -3.01 -1.17 0.10
CA ALA A 65 -3.96 -1.49 1.14
C ALA A 65 -5.38 -1.08 0.67
N LEU A 66 -6.36 -1.92 0.98
CA LEU A 66 -7.77 -1.61 0.77
C LEU A 66 -8.29 -0.69 1.88
N ASP A 67 -9.37 0.00 1.58
CA ASP A 67 -10.15 0.67 2.61
C ASP A 67 -10.74 -0.35 3.59
N SER A 68 -10.79 0.02 4.85
CA SER A 68 -11.33 -0.80 5.94
C SER A 68 -12.30 0.05 6.75
N GLU A 69 -13.01 -0.58 7.71
CA GLU A 69 -13.91 0.12 8.63
C GLU A 69 -13.21 1.25 9.41
N GLU A 70 -11.88 1.15 9.58
CA GLU A 70 -11.05 2.15 10.28
C GLU A 70 -10.30 3.10 9.34
N ASP A 71 -10.68 3.23 8.08
CA ASP A 71 -9.95 3.96 7.02
C ASP A 71 -8.52 3.39 6.78
N GLY A 72 -8.27 2.79 5.62
CA GLY A 72 -7.01 2.08 5.30
C GLY A 72 -5.73 2.89 5.52
N TYR A 73 -5.79 4.23 5.33
CA TYR A 73 -4.66 5.13 5.58
C TYR A 73 -4.25 5.27 7.05
N LYS A 74 -5.08 4.83 8.00
CA LYS A 74 -4.80 4.93 9.45
C LYS A 74 -3.99 3.76 10.01
N SER A 75 -3.78 2.68 9.26
CA SER A 75 -3.10 1.48 9.73
C SER A 75 -1.68 1.78 10.28
N PRO A 76 -1.42 1.66 11.60
CA PRO A 76 -0.09 1.92 12.16
C PRO A 76 0.96 0.93 11.64
N MET A 77 0.54 -0.29 11.33
CA MET A 77 1.41 -1.34 10.79
C MET A 77 1.92 -0.95 9.40
N MET A 78 1.02 -0.48 8.52
CA MET A 78 1.40 -0.01 7.18
C MET A 78 2.35 1.18 7.24
N TRP A 79 2.11 2.13 8.14
CA TRP A 79 3.01 3.26 8.36
C TRP A 79 4.37 2.83 8.90
N GLY A 80 4.40 1.83 9.78
CA GLY A 80 5.64 1.27 10.31
C GLY A 80 6.47 0.56 9.24
N HIS A 81 5.84 -0.33 8.50
CA HIS A 81 6.54 -1.21 7.55
C HIS A 81 6.90 -0.51 6.24
N TYR A 82 5.99 0.31 5.68
CA TYR A 82 6.10 0.80 4.31
C TYR A 82 6.34 2.30 4.19
N ALA A 83 6.08 3.08 5.24
CA ALA A 83 6.26 4.52 5.25
C ALA A 83 7.39 4.97 6.19
N HIS A 84 8.48 4.21 6.25
CA HIS A 84 9.69 4.55 7.00
C HIS A 84 9.40 5.00 8.44
N ASN A 85 8.68 4.18 9.21
CA ASN A 85 8.29 4.49 10.59
C ASN A 85 7.55 5.84 10.72
N GLU A 86 6.51 6.05 9.94
CA GLU A 86 5.69 7.25 9.90
C GLU A 86 6.40 8.51 9.33
N ASN A 87 7.58 8.36 8.72
CA ASN A 87 8.31 9.46 8.05
C ASN A 87 8.06 9.50 6.53
N GLY A 88 7.25 8.60 6.00
CA GLY A 88 6.88 8.52 4.60
C GLY A 88 5.55 9.18 4.29
N VAL A 89 4.93 8.69 3.23
CA VAL A 89 3.70 9.21 2.63
C VAL A 89 2.76 8.05 2.34
N CYS A 90 1.45 8.27 2.48
CA CYS A 90 0.43 7.39 1.96
C CYS A 90 -0.35 8.12 0.86
N ILE A 91 -0.47 7.49 -0.30
CA ILE A 91 -1.17 8.00 -1.48
C ILE A 91 -2.52 7.31 -1.56
N GLU A 92 -3.63 8.08 -1.53
CA GLU A 92 -4.97 7.58 -1.81
C GLU A 92 -5.22 7.64 -3.31
N LEU A 93 -5.68 6.54 -3.87
CA LEU A 93 -5.89 6.36 -5.30
C LEU A 93 -7.31 5.86 -5.56
N ASP A 94 -7.89 6.30 -6.66
CA ASP A 94 -9.13 5.74 -7.19
C ASP A 94 -8.81 4.71 -8.28
N SER A 95 -9.06 3.43 -7.98
CA SER A 95 -8.75 2.33 -8.90
C SER A 95 -9.57 2.36 -10.21
N GLU A 96 -10.71 3.05 -10.23
CA GLU A 96 -11.55 3.15 -11.43
C GLU A 96 -10.88 4.01 -12.52
N LYS A 97 -9.89 4.79 -12.12
CA LYS A 97 -9.09 5.63 -13.02
C LYS A 97 -7.81 4.97 -13.52
N PHE A 98 -7.51 3.76 -13.06
CA PHE A 98 -6.36 3.02 -13.57
C PHE A 98 -6.58 2.59 -15.02
N LYS A 99 -5.60 2.88 -15.85
CA LYS A 99 -5.54 2.34 -17.22
C LYS A 99 -4.82 1.00 -17.16
N ILE A 100 -5.58 -0.07 -16.97
CA ILE A 100 -5.06 -1.43 -16.80
C ILE A 100 -5.15 -2.15 -18.14
N ASP A 101 -4.03 -2.72 -18.58
CA ASP A 101 -3.95 -3.63 -19.73
C ASP A 101 -4.61 -4.98 -19.40
N GLU A 102 -5.17 -5.66 -20.41
CA GLU A 102 -5.81 -6.96 -20.26
C GLU A 102 -4.88 -8.08 -19.74
N ASN A 103 -3.57 -7.89 -19.85
CA ASN A 103 -2.55 -8.81 -19.36
C ASN A 103 -2.17 -8.59 -17.89
N ILE A 104 -2.81 -7.65 -17.21
CA ILE A 104 -2.58 -7.40 -15.78
C ILE A 104 -3.58 -8.22 -14.97
N PHE A 105 -3.08 -9.12 -14.12
CA PHE A 105 -3.91 -9.76 -13.11
C PHE A 105 -4.13 -8.80 -11.95
N PHE A 106 -5.32 -8.78 -11.39
CA PHE A 106 -5.60 -7.93 -10.24
C PHE A 106 -6.63 -8.55 -9.32
N GLY A 107 -6.51 -8.27 -8.05
CA GLY A 107 -7.45 -8.80 -7.07
C GLY A 107 -7.07 -8.50 -5.63
N LYS A 108 -8.00 -8.83 -4.74
CA LYS A 108 -7.79 -8.81 -3.30
C LYS A 108 -7.01 -10.07 -2.88
N VAL A 109 -6.07 -9.89 -1.94
CA VAL A 109 -5.34 -11.01 -1.32
C VAL A 109 -6.24 -11.70 -0.30
N GLU A 110 -6.31 -13.00 -0.37
CA GLU A 110 -6.92 -13.88 0.62
C GLU A 110 -5.86 -14.34 1.63
N TYR A 111 -6.24 -14.49 2.89
CA TYR A 111 -5.31 -14.82 3.96
C TYR A 111 -5.70 -16.11 4.63
N ASP A 112 -4.77 -17.09 4.64
CA ASP A 112 -4.96 -18.41 5.26
C ASP A 112 -3.73 -18.82 6.07
N TYR A 113 -3.92 -19.59 7.12
CA TYR A 113 -2.81 -20.25 7.85
C TYR A 113 -2.17 -21.37 7.02
N ASN A 114 -2.96 -21.99 6.15
CA ASN A 114 -2.53 -23.05 5.26
C ASN A 114 -2.39 -22.51 3.84
N VAL A 115 -1.30 -21.81 3.55
CA VAL A 115 -1.01 -21.38 2.17
C VAL A 115 -0.87 -22.64 1.30
N PRO A 116 -1.69 -22.80 0.24
CA PRO A 116 -1.69 -24.02 -0.55
C PRO A 116 -0.34 -24.18 -1.29
N PHE A 117 0.06 -25.44 -1.46
CA PHE A 117 1.11 -25.75 -2.42
C PHE A 117 0.61 -25.46 -3.83
N ILE A 118 1.53 -25.00 -4.69
CA ILE A 118 1.24 -24.90 -6.11
C ILE A 118 1.18 -26.32 -6.68
N PRO A 119 0.05 -26.77 -7.25
CA PRO A 119 -0.06 -28.13 -7.76
C PRO A 119 0.90 -28.34 -8.94
N PHE A 120 1.57 -29.49 -8.97
CA PHE A 120 2.43 -29.84 -10.09
C PHE A 120 1.59 -30.06 -11.36
N ASP A 121 2.08 -29.51 -12.48
CA ASP A 121 1.48 -29.66 -13.81
C ASP A 121 2.61 -29.86 -14.84
N ASN A 122 2.38 -30.72 -15.84
CA ASN A 122 3.36 -31.03 -16.88
C ASN A 122 3.79 -29.79 -17.69
N ARG A 123 2.96 -28.72 -17.75
CA ARG A 123 3.31 -27.44 -18.37
C ARG A 123 4.50 -26.77 -17.73
N MET A 124 4.77 -27.03 -16.45
CA MET A 124 5.95 -26.52 -15.74
C MET A 124 7.28 -27.09 -16.28
N LEU A 125 7.22 -28.19 -17.05
CA LEU A 125 8.36 -28.86 -17.67
C LEU A 125 8.62 -28.38 -19.09
N LEU A 126 7.73 -27.56 -19.63
CA LEU A 126 7.76 -27.12 -21.01
C LEU A 126 8.44 -25.73 -21.15
N ASP A 127 8.20 -25.10 -22.27
CA ASP A 127 8.72 -23.76 -22.55
C ASP A 127 7.94 -22.65 -21.84
N GLU A 128 8.43 -21.45 -21.93
CA GLU A 128 7.87 -20.28 -21.25
C GLU A 128 6.39 -20.03 -21.57
N PRO A 129 5.88 -20.15 -22.81
CA PRO A 129 4.45 -19.98 -23.10
C PRO A 129 3.54 -20.93 -22.33
N GLU A 130 3.94 -22.19 -22.18
CA GLU A 130 3.18 -23.20 -21.45
C GLU A 130 3.19 -22.94 -19.94
N ILE A 131 4.35 -22.51 -19.41
CA ILE A 131 4.47 -22.07 -18.02
C ILE A 131 3.59 -20.83 -17.76
N ASP A 132 3.57 -19.87 -18.69
CA ASP A 132 2.69 -18.70 -18.58
C ASP A 132 1.21 -19.09 -18.60
N SER A 133 0.82 -20.04 -19.44
CA SER A 133 -0.53 -20.59 -19.46
C SER A 133 -0.90 -21.21 -18.11
N TYR A 134 0.02 -21.99 -17.52
CA TYR A 134 -0.13 -22.54 -16.19
C TYR A 134 -0.28 -21.43 -15.12
N ILE A 135 0.60 -20.44 -15.11
CA ILE A 135 0.56 -19.31 -14.17
C ILE A 135 -0.78 -18.56 -14.29
N LYS A 136 -1.30 -18.39 -15.50
CA LYS A 136 -2.60 -17.75 -15.73
C LYS A 136 -3.77 -18.56 -15.11
N ASP A 137 -3.76 -19.86 -15.25
CA ASP A 137 -4.80 -20.74 -14.70
C ASP A 137 -4.77 -20.76 -13.17
N TYR A 138 -3.57 -20.75 -12.57
CA TYR A 138 -3.36 -20.81 -11.13
C TYR A 138 -2.99 -19.45 -10.50
N GLN A 139 -3.26 -18.33 -11.18
CA GLN A 139 -2.90 -17.00 -10.73
C GLN A 139 -3.39 -16.66 -9.32
N LYS A 140 -4.57 -17.17 -8.94
CA LYS A 140 -5.13 -16.96 -7.60
C LYS A 140 -4.22 -17.57 -6.54
N ASP A 141 -3.86 -18.84 -6.69
CA ASP A 141 -3.03 -19.56 -5.71
C ASP A 141 -1.59 -19.03 -5.69
N ILE A 142 -1.11 -18.57 -6.85
CA ILE A 142 0.26 -18.05 -6.99
C ILE A 142 0.39 -16.64 -6.43
N PHE A 143 -0.53 -15.72 -6.72
CA PHE A 143 -0.33 -14.29 -6.43
C PHE A 143 -1.26 -13.71 -5.38
N PHE A 144 -2.41 -14.35 -5.10
CA PHE A 144 -3.47 -13.74 -4.29
C PHE A 144 -3.81 -14.50 -2.99
N ILE A 145 -2.95 -15.42 -2.58
CA ILE A 145 -3.03 -16.07 -1.26
C ILE A 145 -1.77 -15.78 -0.48
N LYS A 146 -1.93 -15.30 0.76
CA LYS A 146 -0.86 -14.94 1.67
C LYS A 146 -1.10 -15.53 3.05
N HIS A 147 -0.03 -15.75 3.83
CA HIS A 147 -0.15 -16.29 5.16
C HIS A 147 -0.94 -15.32 6.08
N LYS A 148 -1.80 -15.88 6.93
CA LYS A 148 -2.74 -15.15 7.82
C LYS A 148 -2.09 -14.07 8.69
N HIS A 149 -0.84 -14.20 9.06
CA HIS A 149 -0.11 -13.19 9.82
C HIS A 149 0.01 -11.83 9.12
N TRP A 150 -0.18 -11.80 7.80
CA TRP A 150 -0.14 -10.57 7.00
C TRP A 150 -1.52 -9.94 6.75
N GLU A 151 -2.59 -10.48 7.35
CA GLU A 151 -3.97 -10.01 7.11
C GLU A 151 -4.18 -8.52 7.42
N HIS A 152 -3.35 -7.98 8.32
CA HIS A 152 -3.38 -6.55 8.66
C HIS A 152 -3.05 -5.61 7.48
N GLU A 153 -2.45 -6.13 6.41
CA GLU A 153 -2.18 -5.36 5.20
C GLU A 153 -3.43 -5.11 4.37
N ASN A 154 -4.45 -5.97 4.48
CA ASN A 154 -5.71 -5.92 3.72
C ASN A 154 -5.44 -5.59 2.25
N GLU A 155 -4.61 -6.42 1.62
CA GLU A 155 -3.89 -6.10 0.38
C GLU A 155 -4.75 -6.27 -0.87
N TYR A 156 -4.56 -5.38 -1.83
CA TYR A 156 -5.02 -5.49 -3.20
C TYR A 156 -3.82 -5.41 -4.14
N ARG A 157 -3.72 -6.29 -5.12
CA ARG A 157 -2.55 -6.42 -6.01
C ARG A 157 -2.89 -6.19 -7.45
N LEU A 158 -1.92 -5.61 -8.16
CA LEU A 158 -1.80 -5.69 -9.60
C LEU A 158 -0.53 -6.47 -9.92
N ILE A 159 -0.65 -7.46 -10.80
CA ILE A 159 0.45 -8.35 -11.22
C ILE A 159 0.62 -8.21 -12.73
N SER A 160 1.84 -7.96 -13.18
CA SER A 160 2.18 -7.89 -14.61
C SER A 160 3.51 -8.57 -14.90
N LYS A 161 3.63 -9.17 -16.07
CA LYS A 161 4.89 -9.67 -16.60
C LYS A 161 5.58 -8.64 -17.49
N SER A 162 4.79 -7.91 -18.28
CA SER A 162 5.27 -6.94 -19.28
C SER A 162 5.47 -5.55 -18.73
N GLU A 163 4.50 -5.08 -17.90
CA GLU A 163 4.47 -3.69 -17.47
C GLU A 163 5.54 -3.37 -16.42
N GLU A 164 6.21 -2.25 -16.60
CA GLU A 164 7.19 -1.72 -15.64
C GLU A 164 6.57 -0.69 -14.69
N ARG A 165 5.55 0.02 -15.16
CA ARG A 165 4.96 1.15 -14.45
C ARG A 165 3.46 1.25 -14.71
N LEU A 166 2.71 1.62 -13.66
CA LEU A 166 1.30 1.99 -13.72
C LEU A 166 1.20 3.51 -13.69
N SER A 167 0.51 4.11 -14.67
CA SER A 167 0.17 5.54 -14.60
C SER A 167 -0.88 5.79 -13.52
N ILE A 168 -0.65 6.83 -12.70
CA ILE A 168 -1.56 7.26 -11.64
C ILE A 168 -1.97 8.72 -11.77
N ASP A 169 -1.70 9.35 -12.89
CA ASP A 169 -1.83 10.80 -13.09
C ASP A 169 -3.22 11.32 -12.67
N ASP A 170 -4.28 10.68 -13.19
CA ASP A 170 -5.67 11.05 -12.86
C ASP A 170 -6.24 10.32 -11.63
N ALA A 171 -5.50 9.38 -11.06
CA ALA A 171 -5.99 8.46 -10.04
C ALA A 171 -5.76 8.95 -8.62
N VAL A 172 -4.79 9.83 -8.40
CA VAL A 172 -4.47 10.33 -7.06
C VAL A 172 -5.60 11.24 -6.56
N THR A 173 -6.16 10.92 -5.39
CA THR A 173 -7.25 11.69 -4.78
C THR A 173 -6.80 12.46 -3.55
N LYS A 174 -5.91 11.88 -2.72
CA LYS A 174 -5.35 12.52 -1.53
C LYS A 174 -3.96 12.03 -1.21
N ILE A 175 -3.23 12.86 -0.48
CA ILE A 175 -1.92 12.53 0.08
C ILE A 175 -2.01 12.65 1.60
N TYR A 176 -1.58 11.61 2.32
CA TYR A 176 -1.50 11.61 3.78
C TYR A 176 -0.05 11.64 4.24
N VAL A 177 0.23 12.50 5.23
CA VAL A 177 1.56 12.67 5.82
C VAL A 177 1.44 12.66 7.34
N TYR A 178 2.33 11.95 8.03
CA TYR A 178 2.39 12.03 9.49
C TYR A 178 3.08 13.32 9.94
N ASN A 179 2.52 13.95 10.99
CA ASN A 179 3.09 15.18 11.57
C ASN A 179 4.28 14.89 12.50
N LYS A 180 5.19 14.02 12.12
CA LYS A 180 6.41 13.79 12.91
C LYS A 180 7.59 14.67 12.47
N SER A 181 7.61 15.05 11.20
CA SER A 181 8.72 15.81 10.62
C SER A 181 8.21 17.04 9.87
N SER A 182 8.54 18.21 10.38
CA SER A 182 8.26 19.48 9.69
C SER A 182 8.96 19.58 8.33
N VAL A 183 10.09 18.90 8.14
CA VAL A 183 10.83 18.86 6.87
C VAL A 183 10.05 18.08 5.83
N ASN A 184 9.61 16.86 6.16
CA ASN A 184 8.85 16.01 5.23
C ASN A 184 7.55 16.69 4.80
N THR A 185 6.85 17.31 5.73
CA THR A 185 5.65 18.10 5.46
C THR A 185 5.88 19.21 4.44
N LYS A 186 6.95 19.99 4.62
CA LYS A 186 7.32 21.09 3.70
C LYS A 186 7.68 20.58 2.32
N VAL A 187 8.41 19.46 2.23
CA VAL A 187 8.79 18.85 0.95
C VAL A 187 7.55 18.37 0.20
N VAL A 188 6.64 17.66 0.88
CA VAL A 188 5.40 17.17 0.25
C VAL A 188 4.55 18.34 -0.24
N LYS A 189 4.38 19.40 0.56
CA LYS A 189 3.65 20.60 0.14
C LYS A 189 4.27 21.25 -1.11
N HIS A 190 5.59 21.40 -1.11
CA HIS A 190 6.29 22.02 -2.24
C HIS A 190 6.14 21.20 -3.54
N LEU A 191 6.18 19.86 -3.42
CA LEU A 191 6.05 18.97 -4.57
C LEU A 191 4.62 18.89 -5.11
N VAL A 192 3.64 18.80 -4.21
CA VAL A 192 2.22 18.58 -4.57
C VAL A 192 1.53 19.89 -4.93
N GLY A 193 1.91 21.01 -4.29
CA GLY A 193 1.22 22.28 -4.47
C GLY A 193 -0.27 22.17 -4.14
N ASP A 194 -1.09 22.75 -5.00
CA ASP A 194 -2.55 22.74 -4.89
C ASP A 194 -3.22 21.68 -5.79
N GLU A 195 -2.43 20.80 -6.43
CA GLU A 195 -2.95 19.80 -7.37
C GLU A 195 -3.86 18.76 -6.67
N VAL A 196 -3.50 18.36 -5.43
CA VAL A 196 -4.20 17.31 -4.67
C VAL A 196 -4.27 17.68 -3.19
N GLU A 197 -5.38 17.32 -2.55
CA GLU A 197 -5.59 17.54 -1.11
C GLU A 197 -4.52 16.82 -0.27
N ILE A 198 -3.79 17.57 0.55
CA ILE A 198 -2.85 17.01 1.54
C ILE A 198 -3.53 16.97 2.90
N ARG A 199 -3.52 15.80 3.53
CA ARG A 199 -4.05 15.58 4.88
C ARG A 199 -2.93 15.19 5.85
N PHE A 200 -2.96 15.82 7.02
CA PHE A 200 -1.98 15.59 8.07
C PHE A 200 -2.55 14.64 9.12
N LEU A 201 -1.81 13.55 9.39
CA LEU A 201 -2.19 12.60 10.42
C LEU A 201 -1.69 13.10 11.78
N ILE A 202 -2.60 13.14 12.73
CA ILE A 202 -2.35 13.56 14.10
C ILE A 202 -2.68 12.38 15.01
N ALA A 203 -1.68 11.92 15.78
CA ALA A 203 -1.92 10.93 16.82
C ALA A 203 -2.35 11.65 18.11
N SER A 204 -3.52 11.31 18.63
CA SER A 204 -4.01 11.80 19.93
C SER A 204 -4.06 10.66 20.94
N GLN A 205 -3.73 10.96 22.19
CA GLN A 205 -3.93 10.05 23.31
C GLN A 205 -5.28 10.30 23.93
N GLN A 206 -6.12 9.28 24.03
CA GLN A 206 -7.42 9.35 24.69
C GLN A 206 -7.50 8.30 25.80
N SER A 207 -8.49 8.43 26.68
CA SER A 207 -8.73 7.48 27.79
C SER A 207 -8.93 6.03 27.38
N GLY A 208 -9.10 5.74 26.08
CA GLY A 208 -9.22 4.39 25.50
C GLY A 208 -8.06 3.97 24.59
N GLY A 209 -6.95 4.73 24.54
CA GLY A 209 -5.80 4.42 23.71
C GLY A 209 -5.40 5.52 22.73
N ARG A 210 -4.45 5.19 21.85
CA ARG A 210 -3.98 6.11 20.80
C ARG A 210 -4.94 6.06 19.61
N ARG A 211 -5.46 7.21 19.20
CA ARG A 211 -6.27 7.35 17.99
C ARG A 211 -5.55 8.20 16.95
N ILE A 212 -5.76 7.88 15.68
CA ILE A 212 -5.20 8.63 14.55
C ILE A 212 -6.36 9.37 13.89
N GLY A 213 -6.25 10.69 13.83
CA GLY A 213 -7.12 11.57 13.06
C GLY A 213 -6.38 12.18 11.89
N SER A 214 -7.11 12.74 10.93
CA SER A 214 -6.52 13.53 9.84
C SER A 214 -7.08 14.93 9.82
N ALA A 215 -6.23 15.93 9.52
CA ALA A 215 -6.60 17.33 9.39
C ALA A 215 -6.17 17.87 8.04
N SER A 216 -6.95 18.81 7.48
CA SER A 216 -6.53 19.61 6.32
C SER A 216 -5.38 20.54 6.70
N LEU A 217 -4.70 21.08 5.69
CA LEU A 217 -3.58 21.97 5.87
C LEU A 217 -3.92 23.19 6.74
N ASP A 218 -5.05 23.85 6.47
CA ASP A 218 -5.49 25.06 7.19
C ASP A 218 -5.66 24.82 8.69
N VAL A 219 -6.19 23.65 9.05
CA VAL A 219 -6.34 23.24 10.43
C VAL A 219 -4.98 22.96 11.05
N PHE A 220 -4.11 22.28 10.30
CA PHE A 220 -2.78 21.93 10.75
C PHE A 220 -1.88 23.16 10.99
N GLU A 221 -1.92 24.16 10.13
CA GLU A 221 -1.15 25.40 10.29
C GLU A 221 -1.59 26.19 11.52
N LYS A 222 -2.90 26.29 11.76
CA LYS A 222 -3.43 26.90 13.00
C LYS A 222 -2.97 26.21 14.26
N PHE A 223 -2.74 24.90 14.22
CA PHE A 223 -2.15 24.14 15.33
C PHE A 223 -0.68 24.46 15.58
N ASN A 224 0.08 24.65 14.52
CA ASN A 224 1.53 24.90 14.61
C ASN A 224 1.90 26.36 14.94
N GLU A 225 0.97 27.32 14.77
CA GLU A 225 1.18 28.74 15.08
C GLU A 225 1.22 29.06 16.58
N LYS A 226 1.30 28.04 17.46
CA LYS A 226 1.53 28.17 18.92
C LYS A 226 0.68 29.23 19.65
N LYS A 227 -0.45 29.62 19.12
CA LYS A 227 -1.42 30.39 19.92
C LYS A 227 -2.09 29.45 20.90
N PRO A 228 -2.10 29.75 22.19
CA PRO A 228 -2.85 28.96 23.15
C PRO A 228 -4.32 28.97 22.71
N ILE A 229 -4.80 27.81 22.30
CA ILE A 229 -6.21 27.64 21.93
C ILE A 229 -6.98 27.65 23.25
N HIS A 230 -7.80 28.66 23.46
CA HIS A 230 -8.68 28.72 24.63
C HIS A 230 -9.61 27.50 24.64
N CYS A 231 -9.91 26.93 25.81
CA CYS A 231 -10.79 25.75 25.94
C CYS A 231 -12.15 25.92 25.23
N SER A 232 -12.66 27.15 25.15
CA SER A 232 -13.86 27.51 24.38
C SER A 232 -13.71 27.28 22.87
N ASP A 233 -12.49 27.38 22.34
CA ASP A 233 -12.23 27.17 20.91
C ASP A 233 -12.06 25.68 20.56
N SER A 234 -11.68 24.84 21.54
CA SER A 234 -11.60 23.39 21.38
C SER A 234 -12.99 22.74 21.21
N GLU A 235 -14.02 23.28 21.86
CA GLU A 235 -15.40 22.82 21.64
C GLU A 235 -15.93 23.21 20.26
N LYS A 236 -15.64 24.42 19.80
CA LYS A 236 -16.01 24.85 18.42
C LYS A 236 -15.26 24.06 17.33
N LEU A 237 -14.05 23.66 17.59
CA LEU A 237 -13.29 22.76 16.70
C LEU A 237 -13.82 21.33 16.73
N ARG A 238 -14.35 20.86 17.88
CA ARG A 238 -15.06 19.58 17.99
C ARG A 238 -16.26 19.50 17.06
N ASP A 239 -17.13 20.50 17.10
CA ASP A 239 -18.38 20.51 16.34
C ASP A 239 -18.16 20.70 14.83
N ARG A 240 -17.10 21.39 14.44
CA ARG A 240 -16.82 21.74 13.04
C ARG A 240 -16.01 20.68 12.27
N TYR A 241 -15.14 19.95 12.96
CA TYR A 241 -14.14 19.04 12.34
C TYR A 241 -14.20 17.61 12.91
N GLY A 242 -15.24 17.26 13.65
CA GLY A 242 -15.53 15.94 14.20
C GLY A 242 -14.29 15.15 14.62
N ASN A 243 -13.90 15.20 15.90
CA ASN A 243 -12.82 14.41 16.50
C ASN A 243 -11.39 14.98 16.53
N LEU A 244 -11.17 16.25 16.44
CA LEU A 244 -9.89 16.82 16.82
C LEU A 244 -9.85 17.03 18.34
N PHE A 245 -9.04 16.24 19.06
CA PHE A 245 -8.94 16.30 20.52
C PHE A 245 -7.69 17.05 20.93
N LEU A 246 -7.88 18.24 21.48
CA LEU A 246 -6.87 18.96 22.23
C LEU A 246 -7.00 18.61 23.71
N LYS A 247 -5.88 18.26 24.35
CA LYS A 247 -5.81 18.29 25.82
C LYS A 247 -5.65 19.74 26.24
N CYS A 248 -6.67 20.32 26.91
CA CYS A 248 -6.44 21.48 27.72
C CYS A 248 -5.46 21.06 28.84
N LYS A 249 -4.33 21.73 29.01
CA LYS A 249 -3.59 21.69 30.27
C LYS A 249 -4.33 22.61 31.22
N ASP A 250 -4.76 22.03 32.34
CA ASP A 250 -5.20 22.77 33.52
C ASP A 250 -4.07 23.67 34.03
#